data_4845ca389adf0e05ad0d45d7e2778fbb
#
_entry.id   4845ca389adf0e05ad0d45d7e2778fbb
#
_cell.length_a   1.000
_cell.length_b   1.000
_cell.length_c   1.000
_cell.angle_alpha   90.00
_cell.angle_beta   90.00
_cell.angle_gamma   90.00
#
_symmetry.space_group_name_H-M   'P 1'
#
loop_
_entity.id
_entity.type
_entity.pdbx_description
1 polymer ?
#
loop_
_entity_poly.entity_id
_entity_poly.type
_entity_poly.pdbx_seq_one_letter_code
_entity_poly.pdbx_strand_id
1 'polypeptide(L)'
;MKKLLLLLLALPTLVYAQRTPQGVTYPADIIRINDGDTVVISAPFLPPPLKPELAVRVFGVDTPEKNHLAKCESERQRGLAATEFTKKMVSQSQQRQVVLYGWDKFGGRVLGDIILNGQSLRVMLIQNGFAREYYGEAKTSWCN
;
A
#
# COMPACT_ATOMS: atom_id res chain seq x y z
N MET A 1 51.71 13.21 -30.97
CA MET A 1 50.46 13.65 -30.31
C MET A 1 49.54 12.44 -30.15
N LYS A 2 49.45 11.92 -28.94
CA LYS A 2 48.59 10.76 -28.66
C LYS A 2 47.16 11.25 -28.40
N LYS A 3 46.21 10.90 -29.27
CA LYS A 3 44.80 11.17 -29.05
C LYS A 3 44.27 10.18 -28.01
N LEU A 4 43.93 10.68 -26.82
CA LEU A 4 43.27 9.91 -25.78
C LEU A 4 41.80 9.76 -26.17
N LEU A 5 41.41 8.55 -26.57
CA LEU A 5 40.04 8.20 -26.87
C LEU A 5 39.35 7.91 -25.54
N LEU A 6 38.54 8.85 -25.04
CA LEU A 6 37.69 8.63 -23.84
C LEU A 6 36.54 7.75 -24.26
N LEU A 7 36.60 6.48 -23.87
CA LEU A 7 35.47 5.54 -24.02
C LEU A 7 34.47 5.84 -22.92
N LEU A 8 33.37 6.54 -23.23
CA LEU A 8 32.23 6.71 -22.34
C LEU A 8 31.53 5.36 -22.24
N LEU A 9 31.74 4.64 -21.14
CA LEU A 9 30.96 3.49 -20.75
C LEU A 9 29.56 3.99 -20.29
N ALA A 10 28.61 3.93 -21.20
CA ALA A 10 27.19 4.10 -20.83
C ALA A 10 26.75 2.86 -20.00
N LEU A 11 26.67 3.04 -18.69
CA LEU A 11 26.06 2.05 -17.81
C LEU A 11 24.56 1.97 -18.16
N PRO A 12 24.01 0.77 -18.41
CA PRO A 12 22.58 0.63 -18.58
C PRO A 12 21.92 0.96 -17.25
N THR A 13 21.20 2.07 -17.18
CA THR A 13 20.28 2.33 -16.09
C THR A 13 19.16 1.28 -16.20
N LEU A 14 19.16 0.32 -15.30
CA LEU A 14 18.03 -0.58 -15.10
C LEU A 14 16.83 0.28 -14.67
N VAL A 15 16.02 0.67 -15.63
CA VAL A 15 14.70 1.23 -15.36
C VAL A 15 13.86 0.08 -14.83
N TYR A 16 13.74 0.00 -13.50
CA TYR A 16 12.72 -0.84 -12.89
C TYR A 16 11.38 -0.26 -13.35
N ALA A 17 10.75 -0.95 -14.31
CA ALA A 17 9.38 -0.65 -14.71
C ALA A 17 8.51 -0.70 -13.45
N GLN A 18 8.02 0.46 -13.00
CA GLN A 18 7.14 0.52 -11.84
C GLN A 18 5.87 -0.26 -12.20
N ARG A 19 5.65 -1.38 -11.51
CA ARG A 19 4.44 -2.21 -11.67
C ARG A 19 3.18 -1.55 -11.11
N THR A 20 3.29 -0.29 -10.71
CA THR A 20 2.18 0.47 -10.14
C THR A 20 1.27 0.95 -11.27
N PRO A 21 -0.01 0.59 -11.28
CA PRO A 21 -0.96 1.10 -12.26
C PRO A 21 -1.08 2.62 -12.15
N GLN A 22 -1.48 3.25 -13.24
CA GLN A 22 -1.81 4.66 -13.20
C GLN A 22 -3.12 4.85 -12.44
N GLY A 23 -3.17 5.84 -11.56
CA GLY A 23 -4.33 6.18 -10.76
C GLY A 23 -4.55 7.67 -10.66
N VAL A 24 -5.73 8.04 -10.20
CA VAL A 24 -6.09 9.45 -9.94
C VAL A 24 -6.02 9.69 -8.45
N THR A 25 -5.45 10.83 -8.08
CA THR A 25 -5.25 11.24 -6.68
C THR A 25 -6.36 12.18 -6.24
N TYR A 26 -6.93 11.90 -5.07
CA TYR A 26 -8.00 12.70 -4.45
C TYR A 26 -7.63 13.02 -3.00
N PRO A 27 -8.10 14.14 -2.44
CA PRO A 27 -8.13 14.33 -0.98
C PRO A 27 -8.94 13.20 -0.33
N ALA A 28 -8.52 12.73 0.85
CA ALA A 28 -9.18 11.62 1.52
C ALA A 28 -9.46 11.93 2.99
N ASP A 29 -10.72 11.68 3.39
CA ASP A 29 -11.10 11.61 4.79
C ASP A 29 -11.06 10.16 5.23
N ILE A 30 -10.15 9.82 6.13
CA ILE A 30 -9.96 8.47 6.62
C ILE A 30 -10.90 8.25 7.80
N ILE A 31 -11.80 7.25 7.69
CA ILE A 31 -12.79 6.92 8.72
C ILE A 31 -12.21 5.93 9.73
N ARG A 32 -11.54 4.87 9.24
CA ARG A 32 -10.95 3.82 10.08
C ARG A 32 -9.89 3.01 9.34
N ILE A 33 -9.10 2.31 10.11
CA ILE A 33 -8.09 1.37 9.62
C ILE A 33 -8.59 -0.04 9.94
N ASN A 34 -8.84 -0.84 8.90
CA ASN A 34 -9.23 -2.23 9.08
C ASN A 34 -8.02 -3.12 9.37
N ASP A 35 -6.98 -3.00 8.52
CA ASP A 35 -5.75 -3.77 8.60
C ASP A 35 -4.56 -2.87 8.25
N GLY A 36 -3.35 -3.38 8.37
CA GLY A 36 -2.16 -2.61 8.01
C GLY A 36 -2.19 -2.10 6.55
N ASP A 37 -2.81 -2.87 5.66
CA ASP A 37 -2.92 -2.56 4.24
C ASP A 37 -4.34 -2.20 3.76
N THR A 38 -5.30 -2.02 4.66
CA THR A 38 -6.69 -1.70 4.29
C THR A 38 -7.23 -0.54 5.10
N VAL A 39 -7.47 0.56 4.42
CA VAL A 39 -7.93 1.83 4.97
C VAL A 39 -9.32 2.14 4.44
N VAL A 40 -10.24 2.60 5.29
CA VAL A 40 -11.59 3.01 4.87
C VAL A 40 -11.68 4.51 4.84
N ILE A 41 -12.10 5.03 3.70
CA ILE A 41 -12.28 6.47 3.44
C ILE A 41 -13.75 6.83 3.33
N SER A 42 -14.07 8.08 3.60
CA SER A 42 -15.38 8.67 3.32
C SER A 42 -15.65 8.72 1.82
N ALA A 43 -16.83 8.29 1.42
CA ALA A 43 -17.26 8.28 0.02
C ALA A 43 -18.72 8.76 -0.10
N PRO A 44 -19.01 10.04 0.24
CA PRO A 44 -20.38 10.57 0.26
C PRO A 44 -21.04 10.64 -1.12
N PHE A 45 -20.27 10.47 -2.18
CA PHE A 45 -20.74 10.40 -3.56
C PHE A 45 -21.40 9.06 -3.92
N LEU A 46 -21.29 8.03 -3.09
CA LEU A 46 -21.95 6.75 -3.31
C LEU A 46 -23.46 6.90 -3.03
N PRO A 47 -24.32 6.50 -3.98
CA PRO A 47 -25.76 6.63 -3.81
C PRO A 47 -26.33 5.56 -2.88
N PRO A 48 -27.41 5.85 -2.14
CA PRO A 48 -28.15 4.80 -1.44
C PRO A 48 -28.58 3.67 -2.40
N PRO A 49 -28.63 2.41 -1.95
CA PRO A 49 -28.43 1.91 -0.58
C PRO A 49 -26.97 1.62 -0.18
N LEU A 50 -26.01 2.05 -0.98
CA LEU A 50 -24.60 1.86 -0.66
C LEU A 50 -24.22 2.68 0.57
N LYS A 51 -23.31 2.14 1.37
CA LYS A 51 -22.73 2.90 2.48
C LYS A 51 -21.83 4.02 1.91
N PRO A 52 -21.80 5.20 2.53
CA PRO A 52 -21.00 6.32 2.06
C PRO A 52 -19.52 6.16 2.48
N GLU A 53 -18.98 4.98 2.33
CA GLU A 53 -17.60 4.63 2.66
C GLU A 53 -17.01 3.66 1.65
N LEU A 54 -15.70 3.73 1.46
CA LEU A 54 -14.97 2.90 0.51
C LEU A 54 -13.74 2.30 1.17
N ALA A 55 -13.64 0.98 1.14
CA ALA A 55 -12.43 0.29 1.59
C ALA A 55 -11.37 0.33 0.48
N VAL A 56 -10.20 0.86 0.80
CA VAL A 56 -9.04 0.94 -0.09
C VAL A 56 -7.99 -0.04 0.41
N ARG A 57 -7.65 -1.01 -0.41
CA ARG A 57 -6.53 -1.92 -0.17
C ARG A 57 -5.28 -1.37 -0.83
N VAL A 58 -4.22 -1.23 -0.07
CA VAL A 58 -2.93 -0.77 -0.59
C VAL A 58 -2.40 -1.77 -1.60
N PHE A 59 -2.21 -1.29 -2.83
CA PHE A 59 -1.74 -2.12 -3.94
C PHE A 59 -0.26 -2.47 -3.78
N GLY A 60 0.09 -3.67 -4.22
CA GLY A 60 1.48 -4.11 -4.29
C GLY A 60 2.10 -4.52 -2.96
N VAL A 61 1.29 -4.76 -1.93
CA VAL A 61 1.77 -5.22 -0.62
C VAL A 61 0.97 -6.40 -0.09
N ASP A 62 1.63 -7.19 0.74
CA ASP A 62 1.03 -8.18 1.62
C ASP A 62 1.47 -7.89 3.06
N THR A 63 0.51 -7.70 3.96
CA THR A 63 0.74 -7.58 5.40
C THR A 63 0.37 -8.88 6.10
N PRO A 64 0.95 -9.19 7.27
CA PRO A 64 0.54 -10.33 8.07
C PRO A 64 -0.93 -10.21 8.49
N GLU A 65 -1.62 -11.34 8.59
CA GLU A 65 -3.00 -11.40 9.10
C GLU A 65 -3.02 -11.20 10.62
N LYS A 66 -4.03 -10.47 11.12
CA LYS A 66 -4.15 -10.16 12.57
C LYS A 66 -5.26 -10.92 13.29
N ASN A 67 -6.12 -11.62 12.55
CA ASN A 67 -7.33 -12.26 13.05
C ASN A 67 -7.27 -13.79 12.90
N HIS A 68 -8.43 -14.43 12.81
CA HIS A 68 -8.55 -15.87 12.58
C HIS A 68 -7.93 -16.39 11.28
N LEU A 69 -7.57 -15.51 10.36
CA LEU A 69 -6.88 -15.86 9.12
C LEU A 69 -5.37 -16.04 9.32
N ALA A 70 -4.82 -15.54 10.43
CA ALA A 70 -3.42 -15.75 10.78
C ALA A 70 -3.13 -17.24 10.99
N LYS A 71 -2.08 -17.73 10.39
CA LYS A 71 -1.69 -19.15 10.41
C LYS A 71 -0.92 -19.55 11.67
N CYS A 72 -0.43 -18.57 12.43
CA CYS A 72 0.28 -18.76 13.69
C CYS A 72 0.21 -17.50 14.54
N GLU A 73 0.54 -17.62 15.83
CA GLU A 73 0.54 -16.46 16.73
C GLU A 73 1.58 -15.40 16.35
N SER A 74 2.73 -15.81 15.85
CA SER A 74 3.75 -14.87 15.34
C SER A 74 3.20 -13.99 14.21
N GLU A 75 2.47 -14.56 13.24
CA GLU A 75 1.82 -13.82 12.19
C GLU A 75 0.77 -12.86 12.76
N ARG A 76 -0.09 -13.35 13.67
CA ARG A 76 -1.13 -12.53 14.30
C ARG A 76 -0.56 -11.30 14.99
N GLN A 77 0.54 -11.44 15.74
CA GLN A 77 1.20 -10.33 16.41
C GLN A 77 1.79 -9.32 15.41
N ARG A 78 2.39 -9.82 14.34
CA ARG A 78 2.90 -8.96 13.26
C ARG A 78 1.78 -8.21 12.53
N GLY A 79 0.62 -8.85 12.33
CA GLY A 79 -0.56 -8.21 11.72
C GLY A 79 -1.14 -7.11 12.60
N LEU A 80 -1.19 -7.32 13.92
CA LEU A 80 -1.57 -6.28 14.88
C LEU A 80 -0.58 -5.11 14.83
N ALA A 81 0.72 -5.39 14.81
CA ALA A 81 1.77 -4.37 14.73
C ALA A 81 1.68 -3.56 13.43
N ALA A 82 1.43 -4.19 12.29
CA ALA A 82 1.24 -3.52 11.02
C ALA A 82 0.00 -2.59 11.06
N THR A 83 -1.10 -3.05 11.65
CA THR A 83 -2.31 -2.23 11.83
C THR A 83 -2.04 -1.01 12.71
N GLU A 84 -1.37 -1.18 13.83
CA GLU A 84 -1.02 -0.07 14.73
C GLU A 84 -0.04 0.92 14.07
N PHE A 85 0.89 0.42 13.27
CA PHE A 85 1.77 1.28 12.47
C PHE A 85 0.96 2.17 11.52
N THR A 86 0.03 1.61 10.76
CA THR A 86 -0.83 2.37 9.83
C THR A 86 -1.69 3.38 10.58
N LYS A 87 -2.30 3.00 11.69
CA LYS A 87 -3.05 3.93 12.57
C LYS A 87 -2.18 5.11 13.02
N LYS A 88 -0.95 4.83 13.46
CA LYS A 88 0.00 5.85 13.89
C LYS A 88 0.35 6.81 12.74
N MET A 89 0.67 6.29 11.56
CA MET A 89 1.01 7.12 10.40
C MET A 89 -0.15 8.03 10.00
N VAL A 90 -1.38 7.50 9.99
CA VAL A 90 -2.58 8.28 9.72
C VAL A 90 -2.79 9.36 10.78
N SER A 91 -2.71 9.02 12.06
CA SER A 91 -2.94 9.98 13.16
C SER A 91 -1.93 11.13 13.18
N GLN A 92 -0.70 10.88 12.74
CA GLN A 92 0.36 11.88 12.68
C GLN A 92 0.34 12.73 11.40
N SER A 93 -0.47 12.34 10.40
CA SER A 93 -0.54 13.06 9.13
C SER A 93 -1.56 14.20 9.18
N GLN A 94 -1.22 15.31 8.53
CA GLN A 94 -2.12 16.46 8.33
C GLN A 94 -2.72 16.44 6.93
N GLN A 95 -1.93 16.11 5.92
CA GLN A 95 -2.38 15.96 4.54
C GLN A 95 -2.60 14.49 4.23
N ARG A 96 -3.81 14.16 3.78
CA ARG A 96 -4.23 12.81 3.47
C ARG A 96 -4.85 12.77 2.08
N GLN A 97 -4.32 11.92 1.25
CA GLN A 97 -4.80 11.71 -0.11
C GLN A 97 -4.91 10.21 -0.38
N VAL A 98 -5.74 9.86 -1.34
CA VAL A 98 -5.86 8.50 -1.86
C VAL A 98 -5.58 8.50 -3.35
N VAL A 99 -4.84 7.50 -3.81
CA VAL A 99 -4.71 7.19 -5.23
C VAL A 99 -5.57 5.97 -5.49
N LEU A 100 -6.50 6.07 -6.44
CA LEU A 100 -7.40 4.96 -6.80
C LEU A 100 -6.97 4.37 -8.13
N TYR A 101 -6.77 3.04 -8.16
CA TYR A 101 -6.33 2.33 -9.36
C TYR A 101 -7.47 1.57 -10.04
N GLY A 102 -8.31 0.87 -9.28
CA GLY A 102 -9.40 0.08 -9.81
C GLY A 102 -10.00 -0.85 -8.76
N TRP A 103 -11.00 -1.62 -9.13
CA TRP A 103 -11.62 -2.58 -8.22
C TRP A 103 -10.69 -3.76 -7.92
N ASP A 104 -10.72 -4.20 -6.66
CA ASP A 104 -10.10 -5.47 -6.28
C ASP A 104 -10.92 -6.64 -6.87
N LYS A 105 -10.24 -7.72 -7.22
CA LYS A 105 -10.84 -8.92 -7.81
C LYS A 105 -11.92 -9.59 -6.94
N PHE A 106 -11.89 -9.35 -5.64
CA PHE A 106 -12.89 -9.91 -4.71
C PHE A 106 -14.14 -9.04 -4.55
N GLY A 107 -14.20 -7.86 -5.17
CA GLY A 107 -15.26 -6.90 -5.01
C GLY A 107 -15.27 -6.21 -3.63
N GLY A 108 -16.09 -5.17 -3.47
CA GLY A 108 -16.25 -4.45 -2.19
C GLY A 108 -15.05 -3.62 -1.73
N ARG A 109 -13.91 -3.71 -2.40
CA ARG A 109 -12.71 -2.91 -2.14
C ARG A 109 -12.17 -2.34 -3.43
N VAL A 110 -11.46 -1.22 -3.30
CA VAL A 110 -10.68 -0.61 -4.38
C VAL A 110 -9.19 -0.82 -4.10
N LEU A 111 -8.43 -1.13 -5.14
CA LEU A 111 -6.98 -1.09 -5.08
C LEU A 111 -6.51 0.35 -5.20
N GLY A 112 -5.60 0.76 -4.34
CA GLY A 112 -5.10 2.11 -4.33
C GLY A 112 -3.84 2.27 -3.50
N ASP A 113 -3.52 3.50 -3.17
CA ASP A 113 -2.52 3.83 -2.15
C ASP A 113 -3.03 5.01 -1.31
N ILE A 114 -2.53 5.10 -0.11
CA ILE A 114 -2.80 6.22 0.80
C ILE A 114 -1.54 7.07 0.88
N ILE A 115 -1.70 8.36 0.60
CA ILE A 115 -0.61 9.32 0.64
C ILE A 115 -0.76 10.18 1.89
N LEU A 116 0.20 10.07 2.78
CA LEU A 116 0.22 10.76 4.07
C LEU A 116 1.38 11.75 4.10
N ASN A 117 1.08 13.05 4.16
CA ASN A 117 2.07 14.12 4.06
C ASN A 117 3.01 13.94 2.85
N GLY A 118 2.47 13.55 1.71
CA GLY A 118 3.22 13.31 0.47
C GLY A 118 3.95 11.96 0.39
N GLN A 119 3.85 11.10 1.41
CA GLN A 119 4.50 9.79 1.44
C GLN A 119 3.49 8.66 1.23
N SER A 120 3.88 7.70 0.39
CA SER A 120 3.10 6.49 0.11
C SER A 120 3.07 5.56 1.33
N LEU A 121 1.88 5.16 1.76
CA LEU A 121 1.72 4.15 2.81
C LEU A 121 2.32 2.81 2.40
N ARG A 122 2.18 2.43 1.12
CA ARG A 122 2.83 1.24 0.56
C ARG A 122 4.33 1.26 0.84
N VAL A 123 5.00 2.36 0.49
CA VAL A 123 6.45 2.51 0.67
C VAL A 123 6.82 2.46 2.16
N MET A 124 6.07 3.16 3.00
CA MET A 124 6.32 3.16 4.45
C MET A 124 6.18 1.78 5.07
N LEU A 125 5.15 1.01 4.71
CA LEU A 125 4.94 -0.36 5.20
C LEU A 125 6.10 -1.28 4.83
N ILE A 126 6.56 -1.23 3.57
CA ILE A 126 7.67 -2.06 3.10
C ILE A 126 8.98 -1.65 3.78
N GLN A 127 9.31 -0.37 3.81
CA GLN A 127 10.56 0.14 4.39
C GLN A 127 10.68 -0.14 5.89
N ASN A 128 9.57 -0.19 6.61
CA ASN A 128 9.55 -0.48 8.05
C ASN A 128 9.33 -1.97 8.37
N GLY A 129 9.30 -2.84 7.37
CA GLY A 129 9.21 -4.29 7.55
C GLY A 129 7.82 -4.81 7.94
N PHE A 130 6.77 -3.99 7.80
CA PHE A 130 5.39 -4.37 8.09
C PHE A 130 4.67 -5.02 6.91
N ALA A 131 5.22 -4.91 5.71
CA ALA A 131 4.69 -5.50 4.49
C ALA A 131 5.81 -6.02 3.60
N ARG A 132 5.46 -6.92 2.71
CA ARG A 132 6.30 -7.39 1.59
C ARG A 132 5.68 -6.96 0.28
N GLU A 133 6.47 -6.79 -0.75
CA GLU A 133 5.96 -6.60 -2.11
C GLU A 133 5.14 -7.83 -2.53
N TYR A 134 3.96 -7.56 -3.11
CA TYR A 134 3.04 -8.61 -3.53
C TYR A 134 2.17 -8.14 -4.71
N TYR A 135 2.20 -8.91 -5.79
CA TYR A 135 1.48 -8.59 -7.02
C TYR A 135 0.57 -9.73 -7.51
N GLY A 136 0.14 -10.62 -6.61
CA GLY A 136 -0.78 -11.72 -6.93
C GLY A 136 -0.13 -13.08 -7.08
N GLU A 137 1.18 -13.19 -6.90
CA GLU A 137 1.93 -14.45 -6.82
C GLU A 137 1.59 -15.24 -5.54
N ALA A 138 2.20 -16.41 -5.36
CA ALA A 138 2.06 -17.17 -4.13
C ALA A 138 2.61 -16.38 -2.93
N LYS A 139 1.82 -16.26 -1.86
CA LYS A 139 2.23 -15.55 -0.64
C LYS A 139 3.30 -16.34 0.12
N THR A 140 4.32 -15.63 0.60
CA THR A 140 5.33 -16.18 1.53
C THR A 140 4.76 -16.21 2.95
N SER A 141 5.10 -17.25 3.71
CA SER A 141 4.68 -17.36 5.11
C SER A 141 5.22 -16.21 5.97
N TRP A 142 4.39 -15.73 6.90
CA TRP A 142 4.76 -14.82 7.97
C TRP A 142 5.07 -15.55 9.28
N CYS A 143 4.90 -16.87 9.30
CA CYS A 143 5.29 -17.74 10.41
C CYS A 143 6.78 -18.10 10.32
N ASN A 144 7.43 -18.17 11.43
CA ASN A 144 8.84 -18.58 11.54
C ASN A 144 8.94 -20.10 11.70
#